data_56e458f58ae12bb2d0a6865418799360
#
_entry.id   56e458f58ae12bb2d0a6865418799360
#
_cell.length_a   1.000
_cell.length_b   1.000
_cell.length_c   1.000
_cell.angle_alpha   90.00
_cell.angle_beta   90.00
_cell.angle_gamma   90.00
#
_symmetry.space_group_name_H-M   'P 1'
#
loop_
_entity.id
_entity.type
_entity.pdbx_description
1 polymer ?
#
loop_
_entity_poly.entity_id
_entity_poly.type
_entity_poly.pdbx_seq_one_letter_code
_entity_poly.pdbx_strand_id
1 'polypeptide(L)'
;METKSRIIETATALFQLKGYKGVGLNELLRECKITKGSLYHHFPNGKEELLIACLHSLNESITGQIEGIFAHYPSMLEATEAMIDMLIGQYEKTGTIIGYTVSSMVSEMATLSDPVRTACAELYRNTQAIYSQKLMDEGFTESSAQSIAVSLSALVEGGMILCLAQNSSEPLRTVSDVLPKLLRDCQKD
;
A
#
# COMPACT_ATOMS: atom_id res chain seq x y z
N MET A 1 -0.51 -23.58 9.05
CA MET A 1 -1.08 -22.22 8.87
C MET A 1 -2.42 -22.16 9.61
N GLU A 2 -2.56 -21.20 10.50
CA GLU A 2 -3.77 -21.06 11.32
C GLU A 2 -4.98 -20.72 10.44
N THR A 3 -6.19 -21.21 10.80
CA THR A 3 -7.40 -20.99 9.99
C THR A 3 -7.68 -19.50 9.72
N LYS A 4 -7.44 -18.64 10.72
CA LYS A 4 -7.62 -17.19 10.62
C LYS A 4 -6.71 -16.58 9.54
N SER A 5 -5.42 -16.92 9.53
CA SER A 5 -4.45 -16.40 8.54
C SER A 5 -4.83 -16.80 7.11
N ARG A 6 -5.30 -18.05 6.90
CA ARG A 6 -5.76 -18.49 5.59
C ARG A 6 -7.02 -17.75 5.12
N ILE A 7 -7.93 -17.42 6.03
CA ILE A 7 -9.12 -16.62 5.69
C ILE A 7 -8.68 -15.22 5.24
N ILE A 8 -7.78 -14.57 5.98
CA ILE A 8 -7.25 -13.24 5.65
C ILE A 8 -6.58 -13.26 4.28
N GLU A 9 -5.68 -14.20 4.03
CA GLU A 9 -4.96 -14.32 2.75
C GLU A 9 -5.92 -14.49 1.56
N THR A 10 -6.88 -15.42 1.67
CA THR A 10 -7.87 -15.66 0.61
C THR A 10 -8.78 -14.45 0.40
N ALA A 11 -9.24 -13.82 1.48
CA ALA A 11 -10.10 -12.65 1.40
C ALA A 11 -9.36 -11.44 0.83
N THR A 12 -8.08 -11.26 1.18
CA THR A 12 -7.23 -10.21 0.62
C THR A 12 -7.15 -10.35 -0.90
N ALA A 13 -6.85 -11.53 -1.41
CA ALA A 13 -6.79 -11.78 -2.86
C ALA A 13 -8.14 -11.50 -3.56
N LEU A 14 -9.26 -11.88 -2.94
CA LEU A 14 -10.60 -11.60 -3.48
C LEU A 14 -10.91 -10.10 -3.52
N PHE A 15 -10.63 -9.38 -2.43
CA PHE A 15 -10.86 -7.93 -2.36
C PHE A 15 -9.96 -7.17 -3.34
N GLN A 16 -8.73 -7.65 -3.54
CA GLN A 16 -7.82 -7.10 -4.54
C GLN A 16 -8.35 -7.28 -5.96
N LEU A 17 -8.92 -8.42 -6.27
CA LEU A 17 -9.39 -8.72 -7.62
C LEU A 17 -10.72 -8.05 -7.97
N LYS A 18 -11.67 -7.94 -7.00
CA LYS A 18 -13.07 -7.57 -7.27
C LYS A 18 -13.54 -6.32 -6.53
N GLY A 19 -12.70 -5.70 -5.70
CA GLY A 19 -13.12 -4.67 -4.76
C GLY A 19 -13.93 -5.22 -3.59
N TYR A 20 -14.07 -4.43 -2.53
CA TYR A 20 -14.84 -4.85 -1.35
C TYR A 20 -16.32 -5.07 -1.64
N LYS A 21 -16.96 -4.13 -2.37
CA LYS A 21 -18.38 -4.23 -2.71
C LYS A 21 -18.68 -5.36 -3.69
N GLY A 22 -17.73 -5.66 -4.58
CA GLY A 22 -17.86 -6.74 -5.56
C GLY A 22 -17.83 -8.16 -4.98
N VAL A 23 -17.33 -8.33 -3.74
CA VAL A 23 -17.23 -9.64 -3.08
C VAL A 23 -18.44 -9.88 -2.18
N GLY A 24 -19.33 -10.83 -2.54
CA GLY A 24 -20.46 -11.25 -1.71
C GLY A 24 -20.04 -12.18 -0.56
N LEU A 25 -20.82 -12.18 0.54
CA LEU A 25 -20.54 -13.06 1.69
C LEU A 25 -20.47 -14.55 1.31
N ASN A 26 -21.43 -15.02 0.48
CA ASN A 26 -21.47 -16.43 0.07
C ASN A 26 -20.24 -16.81 -0.79
N GLU A 27 -19.77 -15.92 -1.63
CA GLU A 27 -18.55 -16.11 -2.40
C GLU A 27 -17.33 -16.22 -1.49
N LEU A 28 -17.20 -15.32 -0.52
CA LEU A 28 -16.13 -15.33 0.47
C LEU A 28 -16.10 -16.65 1.25
N LEU A 29 -17.25 -17.13 1.74
CA LEU A 29 -17.35 -18.41 2.44
C LEU A 29 -16.90 -19.58 1.57
N ARG A 30 -17.31 -19.60 0.30
CA ARG A 30 -16.95 -20.63 -0.67
C ARG A 30 -15.43 -20.63 -0.95
N GLU A 31 -14.86 -19.49 -1.28
CA GLU A 31 -13.44 -19.38 -1.63
C GLU A 31 -12.53 -19.65 -0.42
N CYS A 32 -12.89 -19.16 0.77
CA CYS A 32 -12.19 -19.47 2.01
C CYS A 32 -12.40 -20.91 2.49
N LYS A 33 -13.35 -21.65 1.90
CA LYS A 33 -13.74 -23.01 2.30
C LYS A 33 -14.15 -23.10 3.78
N ILE A 34 -14.96 -22.16 4.23
CA ILE A 34 -15.44 -22.06 5.62
C ILE A 34 -16.96 -21.95 5.69
N THR A 35 -17.53 -22.25 6.86
CA THR A 35 -18.93 -21.99 7.14
C THR A 35 -19.17 -20.57 7.62
N LYS A 36 -20.42 -20.11 7.56
CA LYS A 36 -20.82 -18.80 8.13
C LYS A 36 -20.49 -18.72 9.62
N GLY A 37 -20.73 -19.79 10.39
CA GLY A 37 -20.37 -19.86 11.82
C GLY A 37 -18.87 -19.69 12.05
N SER A 38 -18.03 -20.33 11.23
CA SER A 38 -16.58 -20.20 11.32
C SER A 38 -16.12 -18.75 11.03
N LEU A 39 -16.73 -18.08 10.05
CA LEU A 39 -16.40 -16.67 9.78
C LEU A 39 -16.70 -15.80 11.01
N TYR A 40 -17.91 -15.86 11.55
CA TYR A 40 -18.30 -15.03 12.68
C TYR A 40 -17.62 -15.42 14.00
N HIS A 41 -17.06 -16.63 14.09
CA HIS A 41 -16.20 -17.02 15.20
C HIS A 41 -14.86 -16.25 15.17
N HIS A 42 -14.26 -16.07 13.98
CA HIS A 42 -12.99 -15.35 13.82
C HIS A 42 -13.14 -13.84 13.64
N PHE A 43 -14.27 -13.41 13.08
CA PHE A 43 -14.60 -12.02 12.74
C PHE A 43 -16.06 -11.73 13.16
N PRO A 44 -16.33 -11.46 14.44
CA PRO A 44 -17.68 -11.24 14.97
C PRO A 44 -18.49 -10.17 14.25
N ASN A 45 -17.83 -9.10 13.77
CA ASN A 45 -18.45 -8.04 12.99
C ASN A 45 -18.49 -8.36 11.48
N GLY A 46 -18.17 -9.59 11.10
CA GLY A 46 -18.34 -10.13 9.76
C GLY A 46 -17.34 -9.59 8.74
N LYS A 47 -17.84 -9.27 7.54
CA LYS A 47 -17.02 -8.94 6.37
C LYS A 47 -16.19 -7.66 6.56
N GLU A 48 -16.68 -6.67 7.31
CA GLU A 48 -15.96 -5.43 7.57
C GLU A 48 -14.75 -5.66 8.48
N GLU A 49 -14.92 -6.41 9.56
CA GLU A 49 -13.80 -6.77 10.44
C GLU A 49 -12.74 -7.61 9.70
N LEU A 50 -13.19 -8.51 8.83
CA LEU A 50 -12.28 -9.25 7.96
C LEU A 50 -11.53 -8.31 6.99
N LEU A 51 -12.18 -7.30 6.42
CA LEU A 51 -11.52 -6.31 5.58
C LEU A 51 -10.44 -5.55 6.37
N ILE A 52 -10.74 -5.12 7.58
CA ILE A 52 -9.76 -4.43 8.45
C ILE A 52 -8.56 -5.34 8.73
N ALA A 53 -8.80 -6.62 9.03
CA ALA A 53 -7.73 -7.60 9.22
C ALA A 53 -6.88 -7.80 7.94
N CYS A 54 -7.51 -7.78 6.76
CA CYS A 54 -6.81 -7.83 5.48
C CYS A 54 -5.94 -6.57 5.27
N LEU A 55 -6.45 -5.37 5.61
CA LEU A 55 -5.71 -4.12 5.53
C LEU A 55 -4.50 -4.09 6.46
N HIS A 56 -4.63 -4.58 7.68
CA HIS A 56 -3.49 -4.71 8.61
C HIS A 56 -2.43 -5.69 8.07
N SER A 57 -2.84 -6.84 7.55
CA SER A 57 -1.92 -7.80 6.93
C SER A 57 -1.20 -7.23 5.70
N LEU A 58 -1.91 -6.45 4.87
CA LEU A 58 -1.31 -5.72 3.74
C LEU A 58 -0.33 -4.65 4.23
N ASN A 59 -0.70 -3.90 5.27
CA ASN A 59 0.17 -2.90 5.88
C ASN A 59 1.50 -3.53 6.35
N GLU A 60 1.44 -4.58 7.13
CA GLU A 60 2.64 -5.31 7.59
C GLU A 60 3.50 -5.80 6.41
N SER A 61 2.88 -6.35 5.37
CA SER A 61 3.60 -6.85 4.19
C SER A 61 4.25 -5.72 3.39
N ILE A 62 3.53 -4.63 3.12
CA ILE A 62 4.01 -3.50 2.30
C ILE A 62 5.08 -2.73 3.07
N THR A 63 4.84 -2.38 4.33
CA THR A 63 5.82 -1.65 5.14
C THR A 63 7.08 -2.46 5.35
N GLY A 64 6.98 -3.77 5.63
CA GLY A 64 8.16 -4.64 5.76
C GLY A 64 8.99 -4.74 4.46
N GLN A 65 8.36 -4.74 3.29
CA GLN A 65 9.07 -4.68 2.01
C GLN A 65 9.80 -3.34 1.83
N ILE A 66 9.11 -2.23 2.11
CA ILE A 66 9.69 -0.89 2.02
C ILE A 66 10.85 -0.74 3.00
N GLU A 67 10.67 -1.13 4.27
CA GLU A 67 11.74 -1.14 5.29
C GLU A 67 12.95 -1.92 4.82
N GLY A 68 12.75 -3.12 4.25
CA GLY A 68 13.82 -3.95 3.71
C GLY A 68 14.61 -3.25 2.60
N ILE A 69 13.92 -2.58 1.67
CA ILE A 69 14.56 -1.81 0.60
C ILE A 69 15.33 -0.63 1.21
N PHE A 70 14.69 0.18 2.05
CA PHE A 70 15.30 1.39 2.60
C PHE A 70 16.45 1.12 3.58
N ALA A 71 16.48 -0.05 4.21
CA ALA A 71 17.61 -0.50 5.00
C ALA A 71 18.80 -0.99 4.14
N HIS A 72 18.51 -1.49 2.92
CA HIS A 72 19.54 -2.03 2.04
C HIS A 72 20.33 -0.94 1.29
N TYR A 73 19.67 0.14 0.87
CA TYR A 73 20.28 1.19 0.09
C TYR A 73 20.79 2.35 0.96
N PRO A 74 21.97 2.93 0.65
CA PRO A 74 22.61 3.95 1.49
C PRO A 74 21.87 5.29 1.49
N SER A 75 21.23 5.67 0.37
CA SER A 75 20.56 6.96 0.24
C SER A 75 19.06 6.84 -0.02
N MET A 76 18.33 7.91 0.33
CA MET A 76 16.92 8.07 0.04
C MET A 76 16.63 7.95 -1.46
N LEU A 77 17.48 8.53 -2.29
CA LEU A 77 17.34 8.47 -3.74
C LEU A 77 17.42 7.04 -4.24
N GLU A 78 18.51 6.32 -3.92
CA GLU A 78 18.72 4.95 -4.37
C GLU A 78 17.64 3.99 -3.84
N ALA A 79 17.23 4.16 -2.58
CA ALA A 79 16.14 3.35 -2.00
C ALA A 79 14.80 3.59 -2.71
N THR A 80 14.50 4.85 -3.04
CA THR A 80 13.25 5.20 -3.72
C THR A 80 13.27 4.73 -5.19
N GLU A 81 14.39 4.88 -5.90
CA GLU A 81 14.57 4.35 -7.26
C GLU A 81 14.37 2.83 -7.26
N ALA A 82 15.01 2.10 -6.34
CA ALA A 82 14.85 0.65 -6.23
C ALA A 82 13.41 0.23 -5.91
N MET A 83 12.71 0.98 -5.07
CA MET A 83 11.29 0.75 -4.78
C MET A 83 10.42 0.97 -6.03
N ILE A 84 10.65 2.04 -6.78
CA ILE A 84 9.90 2.32 -8.02
C ILE A 84 10.20 1.26 -9.07
N ASP A 85 11.44 0.84 -9.23
CA ASP A 85 11.83 -0.24 -10.15
C ASP A 85 11.15 -1.57 -9.79
N MET A 86 11.01 -1.87 -8.50
CA MET A 86 10.25 -3.03 -8.04
C MET A 86 8.77 -2.92 -8.45
N LEU A 87 8.14 -1.75 -8.28
CA LEU A 87 6.74 -1.51 -8.68
C LEU A 87 6.56 -1.61 -10.20
N ILE A 88 7.48 -1.05 -10.98
CA ILE A 88 7.50 -1.17 -12.45
C ILE A 88 7.60 -2.63 -12.87
N GLY A 89 8.57 -3.37 -12.31
CA GLY A 89 8.77 -4.78 -12.61
C GLY A 89 7.55 -5.65 -12.26
N GLN A 90 6.88 -5.36 -11.15
CA GLN A 90 5.63 -6.02 -10.78
C GLN A 90 4.52 -5.72 -11.79
N TYR A 91 4.34 -4.45 -12.16
CA TYR A 91 3.33 -4.03 -13.14
C TYR A 91 3.58 -4.68 -14.52
N GLU A 92 4.80 -4.63 -15.02
CA GLU A 92 5.16 -5.21 -16.34
C GLU A 92 4.96 -6.74 -16.38
N LYS A 93 5.14 -7.41 -15.23
CA LYS A 93 4.94 -8.86 -15.12
C LYS A 93 3.49 -9.28 -14.98
N THR A 94 2.67 -8.51 -14.25
CA THR A 94 1.33 -8.95 -13.82
C THR A 94 0.18 -8.08 -14.35
N GLY A 95 0.47 -6.90 -14.88
CA GLY A 95 -0.51 -5.87 -15.22
C GLY A 95 -1.19 -5.22 -14.01
N THR A 96 -0.71 -5.51 -12.79
CA THR A 96 -1.29 -5.01 -11.53
C THR A 96 -0.20 -4.52 -10.57
N ILE A 97 -0.59 -3.68 -9.62
CA ILE A 97 0.29 -3.22 -8.53
C ILE A 97 -0.45 -3.41 -7.21
N ILE A 98 0.18 -4.07 -6.23
CA ILE A 98 -0.45 -4.40 -4.94
C ILE A 98 -0.91 -3.13 -4.20
N GLY A 99 -0.11 -2.06 -4.20
CA GLY A 99 -0.45 -0.78 -3.56
C GLY A 99 -1.73 -0.12 -4.10
N TYR A 100 -2.04 -0.30 -5.39
CA TYR A 100 -3.27 0.23 -6.00
C TYR A 100 -4.54 -0.23 -5.29
N THR A 101 -4.53 -1.43 -4.72
CA THR A 101 -5.69 -1.99 -4.03
C THR A 101 -6.07 -1.21 -2.78
N VAL A 102 -5.09 -0.66 -2.07
CA VAL A 102 -5.33 0.17 -0.88
C VAL A 102 -6.00 1.48 -1.29
N SER A 103 -5.49 2.15 -2.33
CA SER A 103 -6.08 3.39 -2.86
C SER A 103 -7.53 3.18 -3.34
N SER A 104 -7.81 2.06 -4.00
CA SER A 104 -9.17 1.74 -4.44
C SER A 104 -10.10 1.49 -3.25
N MET A 105 -9.63 0.81 -2.19
CA MET A 105 -10.38 0.62 -0.95
C MET A 105 -10.65 1.94 -0.23
N VAL A 106 -9.67 2.85 -0.18
CA VAL A 106 -9.87 4.21 0.36
C VAL A 106 -10.98 4.92 -0.41
N SER A 107 -10.92 4.91 -1.74
CA SER A 107 -11.94 5.56 -2.59
C SER A 107 -13.33 4.95 -2.40
N GLU A 108 -13.41 3.63 -2.20
CA GLU A 108 -14.67 2.90 -2.05
C GLU A 108 -15.29 3.03 -0.65
N MET A 109 -14.46 3.05 0.40
CA MET A 109 -14.87 2.84 1.78
C MET A 109 -14.65 4.02 2.72
N ALA A 110 -13.79 5.00 2.38
CA ALA A 110 -13.41 6.09 3.29
C ALA A 110 -14.59 6.94 3.77
N THR A 111 -15.67 7.01 2.98
CA THR A 111 -16.90 7.74 3.34
C THR A 111 -17.94 6.88 4.07
N LEU A 112 -17.73 5.56 4.14
CA LEU A 112 -18.71 4.60 4.64
C LEU A 112 -18.32 3.99 5.99
N SER A 113 -17.03 3.94 6.32
CA SER A 113 -16.53 3.28 7.53
C SER A 113 -15.29 3.97 8.08
N ASP A 114 -15.44 4.59 9.24
CA ASP A 114 -14.31 5.20 9.97
C ASP A 114 -13.22 4.19 10.36
N PRO A 115 -13.54 2.97 10.83
CA PRO A 115 -12.53 1.96 11.12
C PRO A 115 -11.69 1.57 9.88
N VAL A 116 -12.35 1.39 8.72
CA VAL A 116 -11.65 1.08 7.46
C VAL A 116 -10.76 2.24 7.01
N ARG A 117 -11.28 3.48 7.10
CA ARG A 117 -10.50 4.69 6.79
C ARG A 117 -9.25 4.79 7.69
N THR A 118 -9.40 4.49 8.98
CA THR A 118 -8.29 4.50 9.94
C THR A 118 -7.23 3.46 9.57
N ALA A 119 -7.62 2.22 9.25
CA ALA A 119 -6.69 1.17 8.83
C ALA A 119 -5.94 1.53 7.53
N CYS A 120 -6.62 2.16 6.57
CA CYS A 120 -5.96 2.67 5.35
C CYS A 120 -4.98 3.82 5.67
N ALA A 121 -5.36 4.76 6.54
CA ALA A 121 -4.50 5.87 6.93
C ALA A 121 -3.23 5.41 7.68
N GLU A 122 -3.31 4.31 8.42
CA GLU A 122 -2.15 3.72 9.10
C GLU A 122 -1.07 3.26 8.11
N LEU A 123 -1.44 2.65 6.99
CA LEU A 123 -0.49 2.25 5.97
C LEU A 123 0.31 3.46 5.44
N TYR A 124 -0.39 4.55 5.08
CA TYR A 124 0.28 5.75 4.58
C TYR A 124 1.16 6.40 5.64
N ARG A 125 0.69 6.48 6.90
CA ARG A 125 1.51 7.01 8.00
C ARG A 125 2.78 6.19 8.23
N ASN A 126 2.67 4.87 8.22
CA ASN A 126 3.82 3.98 8.42
C ASN A 126 4.83 4.13 7.28
N THR A 127 4.37 4.15 6.04
CA THR A 127 5.23 4.36 4.86
C THR A 127 5.92 5.74 4.91
N GLN A 128 5.17 6.79 5.24
CA GLN A 128 5.71 8.15 5.38
C GLN A 128 6.72 8.26 6.53
N ALA A 129 6.52 7.52 7.61
CA ALA A 129 7.47 7.46 8.72
C ALA A 129 8.82 6.85 8.29
N ILE A 130 8.80 5.79 7.48
CA ILE A 130 10.01 5.17 6.93
C ILE A 130 10.78 6.19 6.06
N TYR A 131 10.08 6.88 5.15
CA TYR A 131 10.67 7.89 4.28
C TYR A 131 11.24 9.06 5.08
N SER A 132 10.46 9.57 6.02
CA SER A 132 10.87 10.70 6.87
C SER A 132 12.10 10.36 7.71
N GLN A 133 12.14 9.16 8.30
CA GLN A 133 13.30 8.72 9.07
C GLN A 133 14.57 8.65 8.20
N LYS A 134 14.48 8.05 7.00
CA LYS A 134 15.61 7.98 6.08
C LYS A 134 16.14 9.35 5.68
N LEU A 135 15.24 10.30 5.43
CA LEU A 135 15.60 11.69 5.11
C LEU A 135 16.29 12.39 6.30
N MET A 136 15.76 12.20 7.52
CA MET A 136 16.39 12.75 8.73
C MET A 136 17.80 12.17 8.96
N ASP A 137 18.00 10.89 8.69
CA ASP A 137 19.31 10.23 8.77
C ASP A 137 20.31 10.82 7.75
N GLU A 138 19.83 11.42 6.64
CA GLU A 138 20.61 12.15 5.64
C GLU A 138 20.75 13.65 5.94
N GLY A 139 20.24 14.12 7.10
CA GLY A 139 20.42 15.49 7.58
C GLY A 139 19.32 16.47 7.19
N PHE A 140 18.20 16.03 6.65
CA PHE A 140 17.02 16.88 6.45
C PHE A 140 16.38 17.26 7.79
N THR A 141 15.80 18.45 7.88
CA THR A 141 15.01 18.83 9.05
C THR A 141 13.74 17.97 9.12
N GLU A 142 13.19 17.78 10.31
CA GLU A 142 11.95 17.01 10.50
C GLU A 142 10.80 17.54 9.63
N SER A 143 10.65 18.86 9.55
CA SER A 143 9.60 19.50 8.74
C SER A 143 9.76 19.21 7.25
N SER A 144 10.99 19.34 6.72
CA SER A 144 11.29 19.04 5.31
C SER A 144 11.12 17.55 5.03
N ALA A 145 11.61 16.68 5.92
CA ALA A 145 11.48 15.23 5.79
C ALA A 145 10.01 14.78 5.74
N GLN A 146 9.16 15.32 6.61
CA GLN A 146 7.72 15.02 6.60
C GLN A 146 7.04 15.51 5.32
N SER A 147 7.35 16.71 4.85
CA SER A 147 6.79 17.29 3.62
C SER A 147 7.19 16.48 2.38
N ILE A 148 8.45 16.06 2.30
CA ILE A 148 8.97 15.21 1.22
C ILE A 148 8.31 13.83 1.27
N ALA A 149 8.18 13.23 2.45
CA ALA A 149 7.55 11.92 2.64
C ALA A 149 6.10 11.89 2.15
N VAL A 150 5.31 12.93 2.44
CA VAL A 150 3.94 13.08 1.93
C VAL A 150 3.94 13.27 0.42
N SER A 151 4.82 14.14 -0.12
CA SER A 151 4.91 14.41 -1.54
C SER A 151 5.31 13.15 -2.33
N LEU A 152 6.30 12.40 -1.84
CA LEU A 152 6.72 11.14 -2.44
C LEU A 152 5.60 10.11 -2.45
N SER A 153 4.88 9.95 -1.33
CA SER A 153 3.72 9.06 -1.26
C SER A 153 2.67 9.42 -2.32
N ALA A 154 2.36 10.72 -2.48
CA ALA A 154 1.39 11.19 -3.47
C ALA A 154 1.88 10.96 -4.92
N LEU A 155 3.17 11.17 -5.20
CA LEU A 155 3.75 10.94 -6.53
C LEU A 155 3.73 9.45 -6.89
N VAL A 156 4.12 8.57 -5.98
CA VAL A 156 4.13 7.12 -6.21
C VAL A 156 2.72 6.59 -6.41
N GLU A 157 1.76 6.98 -5.55
CA GLU A 157 0.35 6.60 -5.70
C GLU A 157 -0.25 7.11 -7.02
N GLY A 158 -0.01 8.38 -7.36
CA GLY A 158 -0.42 8.94 -8.64
C GLY A 158 0.19 8.22 -9.83
N GLY A 159 1.49 7.91 -9.77
CA GLY A 159 2.21 7.12 -10.76
C GLY A 159 1.60 5.74 -10.97
N MET A 160 1.29 5.02 -9.88
CA MET A 160 0.65 3.71 -9.95
C MET A 160 -0.73 3.77 -10.62
N ILE A 161 -1.56 4.73 -10.23
CA ILE A 161 -2.90 4.93 -10.83
C ILE A 161 -2.78 5.23 -12.33
N LEU A 162 -1.85 6.11 -12.72
CA LEU A 162 -1.62 6.46 -14.11
C LEU A 162 -1.08 5.28 -14.93
N CYS A 163 -0.20 4.44 -14.37
CA CYS A 163 0.26 3.22 -15.04
C CYS A 163 -0.92 2.31 -15.42
N LEU A 164 -1.84 2.10 -14.49
CA LEU A 164 -3.04 1.30 -14.72
C LEU A 164 -3.98 1.95 -15.76
N ALA A 165 -4.22 3.25 -15.64
CA ALA A 165 -5.11 3.98 -16.53
C ALA A 165 -4.58 4.07 -17.97
N GLN A 166 -3.26 4.20 -18.13
CA GLN A 166 -2.59 4.36 -19.44
C GLN A 166 -2.08 3.03 -20.02
N ASN A 167 -2.20 1.94 -19.26
CA ASN A 167 -1.62 0.63 -19.59
C ASN A 167 -0.12 0.73 -19.97
N SER A 168 0.65 1.46 -19.16
CA SER A 168 2.07 1.76 -19.39
C SER A 168 2.79 1.96 -18.07
N SER A 169 4.08 1.54 -17.97
CA SER A 169 4.94 1.83 -16.82
C SER A 169 5.57 3.23 -16.84
N GLU A 170 5.41 3.97 -17.93
CA GLU A 170 6.01 5.29 -18.15
C GLU A 170 5.71 6.32 -17.04
N PRO A 171 4.49 6.40 -16.47
CA PRO A 171 4.24 7.32 -15.35
C PRO A 171 5.13 7.09 -14.13
N LEU A 172 5.40 5.84 -13.73
CA LEU A 172 6.32 5.55 -12.64
C LEU A 172 7.78 5.85 -13.00
N ARG A 173 8.20 5.64 -14.26
CA ARG A 173 9.51 6.06 -14.75
C ARG A 173 9.67 7.58 -14.65
N THR A 174 8.65 8.33 -15.07
CA THR A 174 8.62 9.79 -14.93
C THR A 174 8.74 10.23 -13.46
N VAL A 175 8.07 9.55 -12.54
CA VAL A 175 8.24 9.82 -11.09
C VAL A 175 9.68 9.61 -10.67
N SER A 176 10.33 8.51 -11.07
CA SER A 176 11.74 8.25 -10.78
C SER A 176 12.66 9.36 -11.30
N ASP A 177 12.45 9.84 -12.52
CA ASP A 177 13.27 10.88 -13.16
C ASP A 177 13.20 12.24 -12.47
N VAL A 178 12.09 12.57 -11.79
CA VAL A 178 11.93 13.86 -11.10
C VAL A 178 12.44 13.85 -9.66
N LEU A 179 12.66 12.67 -9.04
CA LEU A 179 13.09 12.53 -7.65
C LEU A 179 14.40 13.26 -7.32
N PRO A 180 15.48 13.18 -8.16
CA PRO A 180 16.74 13.85 -7.84
C PRO A 180 16.59 15.37 -7.73
N LYS A 181 15.66 15.95 -8.49
CA LYS A 181 15.36 17.39 -8.42
C LYS A 181 14.55 17.71 -7.16
N LEU A 182 13.51 16.92 -6.87
CA LEU A 182 12.69 17.08 -5.67
C LEU A 182 13.55 17.09 -4.40
N LEU A 183 14.44 16.12 -4.26
CA LEU A 183 15.30 16.00 -3.08
C LEU A 183 16.30 17.15 -2.96
N ARG A 184 16.91 17.60 -4.08
CA ARG A 184 17.85 18.74 -4.06
C ARG A 184 17.20 20.06 -3.72
N ASP A 185 16.00 20.31 -4.23
CA ASP A 185 15.29 21.59 -4.00
C ASP A 185 14.83 21.72 -2.55
N CYS A 186 14.54 20.60 -1.88
CA CYS A 186 14.13 20.57 -0.47
C CYS A 186 15.30 20.49 0.53
N GLN A 187 16.55 20.31 0.07
CA GLN A 187 17.74 20.24 0.93
C GLN A 187 18.31 21.63 1.26
N LYS A 188 17.80 22.68 0.60
CA LYS A 188 18.34 24.05 0.68
C LYS A 188 17.72 24.91 1.78
N ASP A 189 16.72 24.40 2.48
CA ASP A 189 16.06 25.08 3.61
C ASP A 189 16.52 24.49 4.95
#